data_158ed8d0ca0e3fef7b6d00b26341c84b
#
_entry.id   158ed8d0ca0e3fef7b6d00b26341c84b
#
_cell.length_a   1.000
_cell.length_b   1.000
_cell.length_c   1.000
_cell.angle_alpha   90.00
_cell.angle_beta   90.00
_cell.angle_gamma   90.00
#
_symmetry.space_group_name_H-M   'P 1'
#
loop_
_entity.id
_entity.type
_entity.pdbx_description
1 polymer ?
#
loop_
_entity_poly.entity_id
_entity_poly.type
_entity_poly.pdbx_seq_one_letter_code
_entity_poly.pdbx_strand_id
1 'polypeptide(L)'
;MKKILLLATGGTIASRPTAAGGLAPAITSEELLACVPELADLCAIDAVQLFNLDSTNVGPAQWQEIVRSIRENYAAYDGFVIAHGTDTMAYTAAALSYMIQNSAKPVVLTGSQKSIYNRDTDARNNLYRAFVYAVSEGAWGVQLVFDNKVILGTRARKTRTRSFDAFSSIDYPETAVFRDTRLIPFLRRPADLPPVQFYEQLDPAVFVLRLVPGMRADIIPLLAPHYRALVLESFGVGGLPGGEQGEMFAELRRWCDSGRLAVFTTQVPHEGCDLAVYEVGRAVGELPGVLEAHDMTPEAVAVKLMWALGQTQNRAEVMRLFETPVEVDII
;
A
#
# COMPACT_ATOMS: atom_id res chain seq x y z
N MET A 1 3.86 -10.44 28.86
CA MET A 1 4.59 -9.64 27.89
C MET A 1 4.11 -10.04 26.52
N LYS A 2 3.75 -9.11 25.62
CA LYS A 2 3.33 -9.42 24.25
C LYS A 2 4.48 -10.04 23.46
N LYS A 3 4.14 -10.86 22.47
CA LYS A 3 5.12 -11.51 21.58
C LYS A 3 4.94 -11.00 20.16
N ILE A 4 5.97 -10.38 19.57
CA ILE A 4 5.94 -9.76 18.24
C ILE A 4 6.89 -10.50 17.32
N LEU A 5 6.45 -10.75 16.08
CA LEU A 5 7.29 -11.28 15.01
C LEU A 5 7.81 -10.15 14.14
N LEU A 6 9.14 -10.00 14.06
CA LEU A 6 9.79 -9.13 13.08
C LEU A 6 10.01 -9.90 11.78
N LEU A 7 9.47 -9.37 10.69
CA LEU A 7 9.71 -9.84 9.32
C LEU A 7 10.64 -8.85 8.62
N ALA A 8 11.87 -9.24 8.34
CA ALA A 8 12.82 -8.39 7.63
C ALA A 8 12.80 -8.71 6.13
N THR A 9 12.65 -7.67 5.31
CA THR A 9 12.53 -7.78 3.85
C THR A 9 13.68 -7.07 3.10
N GLY A 10 14.59 -6.41 3.83
CA GLY A 10 15.71 -5.64 3.26
C GLY A 10 15.43 -4.12 3.29
N GLY A 11 15.70 -3.45 2.18
CA GLY A 11 15.54 -2.00 2.05
C GLY A 11 16.67 -1.18 2.67
N THR A 12 16.53 0.15 2.62
CA THR A 12 17.54 1.10 3.10
C THR A 12 17.89 0.93 4.57
N ILE A 13 16.90 0.59 5.41
CA ILE A 13 17.09 0.38 6.84
C ILE A 13 18.15 -0.70 7.10
N ALA A 14 18.16 -1.75 6.28
CA ALA A 14 19.06 -2.89 6.35
C ALA A 14 20.24 -2.81 5.36
N SER A 15 20.59 -1.62 4.85
CA SER A 15 21.62 -1.46 3.82
C SER A 15 22.98 -1.05 4.39
N ARG A 16 24.03 -1.53 3.72
CA ARG A 16 25.45 -1.13 3.95
C ARG A 16 26.03 -0.54 2.67
N PRO A 17 27.03 0.37 2.77
CA PRO A 17 27.79 0.81 1.62
C PRO A 17 28.48 -0.38 0.93
N THR A 18 28.39 -0.41 -0.41
CA THR A 18 29.08 -1.40 -1.24
C THR A 18 30.41 -0.85 -1.74
N ALA A 19 31.32 -1.73 -2.14
CA ALA A 19 32.59 -1.34 -2.74
C ALA A 19 32.42 -0.53 -4.05
N ALA A 20 31.28 -0.64 -4.72
CA ALA A 20 30.94 0.09 -5.93
C ALA A 20 30.35 1.50 -5.66
N GLY A 21 30.22 1.92 -4.39
CA GLY A 21 29.77 3.27 -4.00
C GLY A 21 28.25 3.43 -3.87
N GLY A 22 27.47 2.34 -3.83
CA GLY A 22 26.03 2.35 -3.55
C GLY A 22 25.69 1.77 -2.20
N LEU A 23 24.39 1.73 -1.86
CA LEU A 23 23.85 1.01 -0.72
C LEU A 23 23.20 -0.29 -1.23
N ALA A 24 23.44 -1.42 -0.52
CA ALA A 24 22.73 -2.67 -0.78
C ALA A 24 22.25 -3.27 0.53
N PRO A 25 21.07 -3.91 0.55
CA PRO A 25 20.57 -4.63 1.71
C PRO A 25 21.54 -5.75 2.06
N ALA A 26 22.10 -5.71 3.30
CA ALA A 26 23.13 -6.65 3.74
C ALA A 26 23.08 -6.93 5.25
N ILE A 27 22.11 -6.38 5.97
CA ILE A 27 21.95 -6.49 7.43
C ILE A 27 20.90 -7.54 7.71
N THR A 28 21.19 -8.47 8.63
CA THR A 28 20.22 -9.49 9.07
C THR A 28 19.21 -8.93 10.05
N SER A 29 18.12 -9.67 10.26
CA SER A 29 17.10 -9.31 11.26
C SER A 29 17.66 -9.20 12.66
N GLU A 30 18.60 -10.07 13.05
CA GLU A 30 19.27 -10.07 14.35
C GLU A 30 20.18 -8.85 14.51
N GLU A 31 20.96 -8.51 13.46
CA GLU A 31 21.80 -7.30 13.45
C GLU A 31 20.96 -6.03 13.57
N LEU A 32 19.78 -6.02 12.93
CA LEU A 32 18.84 -4.90 12.99
C LEU A 32 18.31 -4.70 14.41
N LEU A 33 17.90 -5.78 15.09
CA LEU A 33 17.46 -5.75 16.49
C LEU A 33 18.59 -5.33 17.44
N ALA A 34 19.81 -5.79 17.21
CA ALA A 34 20.97 -5.42 18.02
C ALA A 34 21.29 -3.92 17.98
N CYS A 35 20.84 -3.19 16.95
CA CYS A 35 20.98 -1.73 16.85
C CYS A 35 19.98 -0.95 17.72
N VAL A 36 18.93 -1.62 18.26
CA VAL A 36 17.87 -1.01 19.09
C VAL A 36 17.60 -1.93 20.30
N PRO A 37 18.55 -2.07 21.21
CA PRO A 37 18.48 -3.04 22.33
C PRO A 37 17.31 -2.80 23.28
N GLU A 38 16.83 -1.55 23.39
CA GLU A 38 15.67 -1.14 24.21
C GLU A 38 14.34 -1.80 23.77
N LEU A 39 14.29 -2.42 22.59
CA LEU A 39 13.12 -3.21 22.15
C LEU A 39 12.86 -4.42 23.06
N ALA A 40 13.90 -4.99 23.66
CA ALA A 40 13.79 -6.12 24.58
C ALA A 40 13.00 -5.78 25.86
N ASP A 41 12.96 -4.50 26.23
CA ASP A 41 12.17 -4.02 27.38
C ASP A 41 10.67 -3.90 27.05
N LEU A 42 10.31 -3.85 25.77
CA LEU A 42 8.93 -3.67 25.32
C LEU A 42 8.16 -5.00 25.18
N CYS A 43 8.80 -6.01 24.57
CA CYS A 43 8.13 -7.27 24.23
C CYS A 43 9.13 -8.40 23.97
N ALA A 44 8.61 -9.65 23.94
CA ALA A 44 9.37 -10.76 23.38
C ALA A 44 9.36 -10.65 21.84
N ILE A 45 10.53 -10.82 21.22
CA ILE A 45 10.70 -10.64 19.77
C ILE A 45 11.35 -11.91 19.19
N ASP A 46 10.66 -12.49 18.21
CA ASP A 46 11.30 -13.42 17.27
C ASP A 46 11.49 -12.68 15.93
N ALA A 47 12.51 -13.03 15.18
CA ALA A 47 12.82 -12.40 13.91
C ALA A 47 13.00 -13.43 12.79
N VAL A 48 12.49 -13.11 11.62
CA VAL A 48 12.63 -13.91 10.40
C VAL A 48 13.09 -13.01 9.26
N GLN A 49 14.16 -13.40 8.60
CA GLN A 49 14.58 -12.80 7.33
C GLN A 49 13.81 -13.48 6.20
N LEU A 50 12.77 -12.85 5.67
CA LEU A 50 12.01 -13.40 4.54
C LEU A 50 12.83 -13.34 3.26
N PHE A 51 13.29 -12.13 2.93
CA PHE A 51 14.17 -11.86 1.80
C PHE A 51 15.01 -10.62 2.11
N ASN A 52 15.96 -10.31 1.22
CA ASN A 52 16.82 -9.15 1.40
C ASN A 52 16.91 -8.37 0.07
N LEU A 53 15.85 -7.59 -0.23
CA LEU A 53 15.68 -6.91 -1.50
C LEU A 53 15.68 -5.39 -1.32
N ASP A 54 16.13 -4.69 -2.36
CA ASP A 54 15.71 -3.31 -2.56
C ASP A 54 14.20 -3.27 -2.81
N SER A 55 13.49 -2.32 -2.19
CA SER A 55 12.03 -2.27 -2.30
C SER A 55 11.51 -2.08 -3.72
N THR A 56 12.31 -1.54 -4.62
CA THR A 56 11.96 -1.45 -6.06
C THR A 56 11.74 -2.82 -6.70
N ASN A 57 12.25 -3.88 -6.09
CA ASN A 57 12.06 -5.28 -6.51
C ASN A 57 11.01 -6.04 -5.70
N VAL A 58 10.29 -5.37 -4.81
CA VAL A 58 9.19 -5.97 -4.04
C VAL A 58 7.88 -5.79 -4.81
N GLY A 59 7.21 -6.90 -5.09
CA GLY A 59 5.96 -6.93 -5.85
C GLY A 59 5.02 -8.04 -5.39
N PRO A 60 4.06 -8.47 -6.22
CA PRO A 60 3.01 -9.42 -5.85
C PRO A 60 3.52 -10.73 -5.23
N ALA A 61 4.59 -11.32 -5.76
CA ALA A 61 5.16 -12.55 -5.21
C ALA A 61 5.69 -12.38 -3.77
N GLN A 62 6.35 -11.25 -3.49
CA GLN A 62 6.85 -10.91 -2.16
C GLN A 62 5.70 -10.58 -1.20
N TRP A 63 4.65 -9.91 -1.65
CA TRP A 63 3.46 -9.68 -0.83
C TRP A 63 2.79 -10.99 -0.42
N GLN A 64 2.66 -11.94 -1.34
CA GLN A 64 2.14 -13.29 -1.05
C GLN A 64 3.01 -14.02 0.00
N GLU A 65 4.33 -13.91 -0.09
CA GLU A 65 5.26 -14.49 0.89
C GLU A 65 5.09 -13.88 2.29
N ILE A 66 4.98 -12.54 2.38
CA ILE A 66 4.73 -11.84 3.65
C ILE A 66 3.38 -12.29 4.24
N VAL A 67 2.31 -12.32 3.45
CA VAL A 67 0.98 -12.73 3.91
C VAL A 67 0.98 -14.17 4.41
N ARG A 68 1.64 -15.08 3.69
CA ARG A 68 1.76 -16.48 4.08
C ARG A 68 2.49 -16.62 5.41
N SER A 69 3.61 -15.91 5.58
CA SER A 69 4.37 -15.91 6.84
C SER A 69 3.53 -15.39 8.01
N ILE A 70 2.75 -14.30 7.81
CA ILE A 70 1.86 -13.77 8.83
C ILE A 70 0.75 -14.77 9.16
N ARG A 71 0.10 -15.36 8.16
CA ARG A 71 -0.98 -16.33 8.34
C ARG A 71 -0.51 -17.56 9.15
N GLU A 72 0.64 -18.12 8.80
CA GLU A 72 1.19 -19.30 9.46
C GLU A 72 1.54 -19.01 10.93
N ASN A 73 1.90 -17.78 11.24
CA ASN A 73 2.32 -17.35 12.56
C ASN A 73 1.22 -16.57 13.34
N TYR A 74 0.06 -16.35 12.73
CA TYR A 74 -0.96 -15.46 13.28
C TYR A 74 -1.44 -15.86 14.69
N ALA A 75 -1.57 -17.16 14.96
CA ALA A 75 -2.00 -17.64 16.26
C ALA A 75 -0.92 -17.50 17.36
N ALA A 76 0.36 -17.55 16.99
CA ALA A 76 1.49 -17.62 17.92
C ALA A 76 2.02 -16.25 18.40
N TYR A 77 1.67 -15.17 17.68
CA TYR A 77 2.15 -13.81 17.97
C TYR A 77 1.00 -12.83 18.22
N ASP A 78 1.26 -11.79 19.00
CA ASP A 78 0.30 -10.72 19.31
C ASP A 78 0.29 -9.60 18.27
N GLY A 79 1.29 -9.56 17.41
CA GLY A 79 1.42 -8.60 16.31
C GLY A 79 2.66 -8.85 15.47
N PHE A 80 2.78 -8.11 14.38
CA PHE A 80 3.82 -8.25 13.37
C PHE A 80 4.43 -6.89 13.06
N VAL A 81 5.76 -6.83 12.93
CA VAL A 81 6.48 -5.66 12.45
C VAL A 81 7.27 -6.08 11.20
N ILE A 82 7.15 -5.29 10.13
CA ILE A 82 7.80 -5.55 8.85
C ILE A 82 8.80 -4.43 8.60
N ALA A 83 10.10 -4.78 8.59
CA ALA A 83 11.16 -3.85 8.18
C ALA A 83 11.29 -3.87 6.66
N HIS A 84 10.96 -2.75 6.00
CA HIS A 84 10.79 -2.66 4.55
C HIS A 84 11.52 -1.44 3.97
N GLY A 85 11.87 -1.49 2.69
CA GLY A 85 12.39 -0.32 1.98
C GLY A 85 11.27 0.68 1.65
N THR A 86 11.60 1.98 1.62
CA THR A 86 10.58 3.05 1.60
C THR A 86 9.89 3.26 0.26
N ASP A 87 10.52 2.89 -0.88
CA ASP A 87 10.02 3.28 -2.21
C ASP A 87 8.69 2.62 -2.59
N THR A 88 8.49 1.36 -2.21
CA THR A 88 7.24 0.63 -2.46
C THR A 88 6.49 0.27 -1.19
N MET A 89 6.87 0.83 -0.03
CA MET A 89 6.24 0.51 1.26
C MET A 89 4.73 0.82 1.26
N ALA A 90 4.29 1.91 0.61
CA ALA A 90 2.88 2.25 0.51
C ALA A 90 2.09 1.21 -0.32
N TYR A 91 2.66 0.71 -1.41
CA TYR A 91 2.07 -0.40 -2.17
C TYR A 91 1.98 -1.68 -1.34
N THR A 92 3.04 -2.02 -0.62
CA THR A 92 3.04 -3.20 0.26
C THR A 92 2.03 -3.04 1.39
N ALA A 93 1.92 -1.85 2.00
CA ALA A 93 0.93 -1.58 3.04
C ALA A 93 -0.51 -1.74 2.52
N ALA A 94 -0.81 -1.18 1.34
CA ALA A 94 -2.09 -1.38 0.68
C ALA A 94 -2.34 -2.86 0.34
N ALA A 95 -1.34 -3.57 -0.20
CA ALA A 95 -1.45 -4.99 -0.53
C ALA A 95 -1.81 -5.82 0.70
N LEU A 96 -1.10 -5.62 1.79
CA LEU A 96 -1.37 -6.34 3.04
C LEU A 96 -2.74 -6.00 3.61
N SER A 97 -3.24 -4.76 3.45
CA SER A 97 -4.60 -4.37 3.88
C SER A 97 -5.68 -5.15 3.12
N TYR A 98 -5.53 -5.34 1.80
CA TYR A 98 -6.48 -6.14 1.02
C TYR A 98 -6.31 -7.64 1.20
N MET A 99 -5.10 -8.10 1.45
CA MET A 99 -4.79 -9.53 1.61
C MET A 99 -4.98 -10.04 3.03
N ILE A 100 -4.98 -9.17 4.06
CA ILE A 100 -5.17 -9.51 5.48
C ILE A 100 -6.30 -8.63 6.04
N GLN A 101 -7.53 -8.99 5.76
CA GLN A 101 -8.69 -8.19 6.18
C GLN A 101 -9.14 -8.55 7.60
N ASN A 102 -9.68 -7.56 8.30
CA ASN A 102 -10.23 -7.69 9.64
C ASN A 102 -9.22 -8.15 10.71
N SER A 103 -7.94 -7.85 10.55
CA SER A 103 -6.95 -8.23 11.55
C SER A 103 -7.16 -7.47 12.85
N ALA A 104 -7.49 -8.19 13.92
CA ALA A 104 -7.51 -7.63 15.26
C ALA A 104 -6.10 -7.42 15.84
N LYS A 105 -5.09 -8.01 15.21
CA LYS A 105 -3.67 -7.86 15.57
C LYS A 105 -3.02 -6.82 14.66
N PRO A 106 -2.09 -6.00 15.16
CA PRO A 106 -1.36 -5.05 14.34
C PRO A 106 -0.38 -5.74 13.39
N VAL A 107 -0.39 -5.29 12.13
CA VAL A 107 0.60 -5.60 11.10
C VAL A 107 1.25 -4.28 10.72
N VAL A 108 2.44 -4.01 11.21
CA VAL A 108 3.08 -2.69 11.18
C VAL A 108 4.23 -2.68 10.20
N LEU A 109 4.13 -1.87 9.15
CA LEU A 109 5.25 -1.62 8.24
C LEU A 109 6.07 -0.44 8.74
N THR A 110 7.39 -0.56 8.66
CA THR A 110 8.32 0.53 8.93
C THR A 110 9.59 0.39 8.10
N GLY A 111 10.42 1.42 8.11
CA GLY A 111 11.67 1.47 7.39
C GLY A 111 12.42 2.75 7.70
N SER A 112 13.34 3.15 6.83
CA SER A 112 14.06 4.40 7.02
C SER A 112 14.55 5.02 5.71
N GLN A 113 14.75 6.33 5.74
CA GLN A 113 15.41 7.06 4.65
C GLN A 113 16.94 6.86 4.66
N LYS A 114 17.52 6.54 5.83
CA LYS A 114 18.95 6.27 5.99
C LYS A 114 19.19 4.91 6.63
N SER A 115 20.31 4.28 6.27
CA SER A 115 20.74 3.02 6.90
C SER A 115 20.83 3.17 8.42
N ILE A 116 20.52 2.11 9.15
CA ILE A 116 20.56 2.09 10.62
C ILE A 116 21.98 2.40 11.19
N TYR A 117 23.02 2.22 10.40
CA TYR A 117 24.39 2.53 10.77
C TYR A 117 24.80 4.00 10.53
N ASN A 118 23.96 4.78 9.85
CA ASN A 118 24.25 6.20 9.70
C ASN A 118 24.12 6.92 11.04
N ARG A 119 25.02 7.88 11.29
CA ARG A 119 25.03 8.63 12.56
C ARG A 119 23.72 9.40 12.80
N ASP A 120 23.16 9.96 11.73
CA ASP A 120 21.93 10.76 11.70
C ASP A 120 20.74 10.01 11.11
N THR A 121 20.64 8.71 11.41
CA THR A 121 19.58 7.84 10.89
C THR A 121 18.23 8.08 11.59
N ASP A 122 17.15 7.95 10.81
CA ASP A 122 15.76 7.83 11.29
C ASP A 122 15.39 6.39 11.68
N ALA A 123 16.21 5.41 11.29
CA ALA A 123 15.89 3.99 11.39
C ALA A 123 15.58 3.50 12.82
N ARG A 124 16.39 3.94 13.79
CA ARG A 124 16.23 3.49 15.19
C ARG A 124 14.91 3.96 15.77
N ASN A 125 14.57 5.24 15.55
CA ASN A 125 13.31 5.81 16.02
C ASN A 125 12.10 5.17 15.33
N ASN A 126 12.17 4.96 14.02
CA ASN A 126 11.09 4.33 13.26
C ASN A 126 10.85 2.90 13.71
N LEU A 127 11.91 2.11 13.86
CA LEU A 127 11.81 0.73 14.34
C LEU A 127 11.26 0.69 15.78
N TYR A 128 11.80 1.51 16.69
CA TYR A 128 11.32 1.58 18.07
C TYR A 128 9.82 1.93 18.12
N ARG A 129 9.39 2.95 17.41
CA ARG A 129 7.99 3.40 17.36
C ARG A 129 7.06 2.35 16.76
N ALA A 130 7.51 1.63 15.73
CA ALA A 130 6.76 0.52 15.16
C ALA A 130 6.45 -0.56 16.20
N PHE A 131 7.43 -0.92 17.03
CA PHE A 131 7.22 -1.86 18.14
C PHE A 131 6.35 -1.27 19.26
N VAL A 132 6.56 0.00 19.65
CA VAL A 132 5.69 0.67 20.63
C VAL A 132 4.24 0.66 20.16
N TYR A 133 3.98 0.94 18.89
CA TYR A 133 2.63 0.84 18.33
C TYR A 133 2.13 -0.61 18.37
N ALA A 134 2.91 -1.57 17.89
CA ALA A 134 2.51 -2.98 17.83
C ALA A 134 2.15 -3.57 19.21
N VAL A 135 2.80 -3.10 20.28
CA VAL A 135 2.47 -3.56 21.64
C VAL A 135 1.40 -2.71 22.33
N SER A 136 0.98 -1.60 21.75
CA SER A 136 -0.01 -0.72 22.39
C SER A 136 -1.39 -1.38 22.48
N GLU A 137 -2.18 -0.96 23.48
CA GLU A 137 -3.58 -1.35 23.57
C GLU A 137 -4.38 -0.68 22.45
N GLY A 138 -5.18 -1.48 21.75
CA GLY A 138 -6.01 -0.99 20.65
C GLY A 138 -5.27 -0.84 19.31
N ALA A 139 -4.00 -1.24 19.19
CA ALA A 139 -3.34 -1.40 17.89
C ALA A 139 -3.99 -2.54 17.07
N TRP A 140 -4.21 -2.33 15.78
CA TRP A 140 -4.95 -3.23 14.91
C TRP A 140 -4.63 -3.02 13.43
N GLY A 141 -5.00 -3.97 12.59
CA GLY A 141 -4.97 -3.85 11.14
C GLY A 141 -3.59 -3.58 10.58
N VAL A 142 -3.54 -3.24 9.30
CA VAL A 142 -2.30 -2.91 8.60
C VAL A 142 -2.01 -1.42 8.74
N GLN A 143 -0.87 -1.08 9.34
CA GLN A 143 -0.47 0.29 9.62
C GLN A 143 0.96 0.54 9.13
N LEU A 144 1.21 1.74 8.65
CA LEU A 144 2.54 2.23 8.34
C LEU A 144 2.97 3.18 9.45
N VAL A 145 4.08 2.85 10.14
CA VAL A 145 4.67 3.71 11.19
C VAL A 145 5.96 4.31 10.64
N PHE A 146 5.98 5.61 10.48
CA PHE A 146 7.13 6.32 9.96
C PHE A 146 7.21 7.74 10.52
N ASP A 147 8.41 8.17 10.88
CA ASP A 147 8.65 9.40 11.62
C ASP A 147 7.78 9.45 12.89
N ASN A 148 6.87 10.38 13.01
CA ASN A 148 5.98 10.52 14.16
C ASN A 148 4.54 10.04 13.88
N LYS A 149 4.27 9.41 12.76
CA LYS A 149 2.93 9.09 12.26
C LYS A 149 2.64 7.61 12.26
N VAL A 150 1.39 7.28 12.52
CA VAL A 150 0.79 5.97 12.27
C VAL A 150 -0.31 6.16 11.24
N ILE A 151 -0.20 5.52 10.11
CA ILE A 151 -1.05 5.74 8.94
C ILE A 151 -1.69 4.41 8.52
N LEU A 152 -2.98 4.39 8.20
CA LEU A 152 -3.64 3.21 7.61
C LEU A 152 -2.93 2.77 6.33
N GLY A 153 -2.76 1.47 6.16
CA GLY A 153 -2.08 0.92 4.99
C GLY A 153 -2.69 1.33 3.66
N THR A 154 -4.01 1.47 3.59
CA THR A 154 -4.75 1.91 2.40
C THR A 154 -4.65 3.42 2.12
N ARG A 155 -4.25 4.22 3.12
CA ARG A 155 -4.17 5.68 3.02
C ARG A 155 -2.75 6.22 2.93
N ALA A 156 -1.76 5.34 3.06
CA ALA A 156 -0.36 5.73 3.07
C ALA A 156 0.14 6.06 1.65
N ARG A 157 0.85 7.19 1.53
CA ARG A 157 1.55 7.57 0.30
C ARG A 157 2.92 8.15 0.61
N LYS A 158 3.94 7.76 -0.17
CA LYS A 158 5.27 8.38 -0.09
C LYS A 158 5.24 9.72 -0.83
N THR A 159 5.28 10.82 -0.08
CA THR A 159 5.16 12.19 -0.62
C THR A 159 6.48 12.94 -0.67
N ARG A 160 7.54 12.40 -0.06
CA ARG A 160 8.88 13.02 -0.06
C ARG A 160 9.97 11.95 -0.24
N THR A 161 10.97 12.27 -1.03
CA THR A 161 12.05 11.32 -1.38
C THR A 161 13.23 11.34 -0.41
N ARG A 162 13.42 12.42 0.37
CA ARG A 162 14.62 12.62 1.22
C ARG A 162 14.32 12.93 2.67
N SER A 163 13.25 13.66 2.95
CA SER A 163 12.86 14.04 4.31
C SER A 163 12.51 12.83 5.16
N PHE A 164 12.74 12.88 6.46
CA PHE A 164 12.32 11.83 7.38
C PHE A 164 10.81 11.76 7.49
N ASP A 165 10.09 12.90 7.39
CA ASP A 165 8.65 12.96 7.19
C ASP A 165 8.28 12.54 5.74
N ALA A 166 8.51 11.27 5.38
CA ALA A 166 8.43 10.79 4.01
C ALA A 166 7.03 10.38 3.56
N PHE A 167 6.16 10.01 4.50
CA PHE A 167 4.82 9.51 4.22
C PHE A 167 3.73 10.45 4.73
N SER A 168 2.62 10.49 4.01
CA SER A 168 1.41 11.23 4.38
C SER A 168 0.22 10.29 4.35
N SER A 169 -0.76 10.54 5.24
CA SER A 169 -2.10 9.98 5.15
C SER A 169 -2.90 10.81 4.15
N ILE A 170 -3.46 10.21 3.13
CA ILE A 170 -4.20 10.92 2.08
C ILE A 170 -5.70 10.85 2.40
N ASP A 171 -6.32 12.01 2.46
CA ASP A 171 -7.76 12.24 2.68
C ASP A 171 -8.35 11.52 3.90
N TYR A 172 -7.49 11.10 4.83
CA TYR A 172 -7.86 10.46 6.08
C TYR A 172 -6.88 10.84 7.20
N PRO A 173 -7.30 11.00 8.46
CA PRO A 173 -6.40 11.32 9.56
C PRO A 173 -5.41 10.18 9.82
N GLU A 174 -4.25 10.52 10.38
CA GLU A 174 -3.37 9.53 10.99
C GLU A 174 -4.15 8.79 12.10
N THR A 175 -3.91 7.48 12.24
CA THR A 175 -4.58 6.69 13.29
C THR A 175 -4.02 6.99 14.68
N ALA A 176 -2.76 7.38 14.74
CA ALA A 176 -2.08 7.85 15.94
C ALA A 176 -0.87 8.71 15.56
N VAL A 177 -0.35 9.45 16.52
CA VAL A 177 0.93 10.19 16.41
C VAL A 177 1.81 9.95 17.62
N PHE A 178 3.10 10.10 17.43
CA PHE A 178 4.07 10.15 18.51
C PHE A 178 4.39 11.60 18.86
N ARG A 179 4.33 11.94 20.16
CA ARG A 179 4.92 13.16 20.72
C ARG A 179 6.04 12.72 21.64
N ASP A 180 7.27 12.99 21.24
CA ASP A 180 8.46 12.41 21.87
C ASP A 180 8.39 10.86 21.84
N THR A 181 8.29 10.22 22.98
CA THR A 181 8.15 8.76 23.12
C THR A 181 6.71 8.30 23.35
N ARG A 182 5.76 9.25 23.53
CA ARG A 182 4.38 8.94 23.86
C ARG A 182 3.54 8.74 22.60
N LEU A 183 2.90 7.59 22.46
CA LEU A 183 1.87 7.33 21.47
C LEU A 183 0.55 8.01 21.88
N ILE A 184 -0.06 8.75 20.95
CA ILE A 184 -1.35 9.42 21.12
C ILE A 184 -2.28 8.88 20.04
N PRO A 185 -3.20 7.96 20.37
CA PRO A 185 -4.16 7.42 19.41
C PRO A 185 -5.26 8.45 19.11
N PHE A 186 -5.61 8.59 17.85
CA PHE A 186 -6.76 9.37 17.36
C PHE A 186 -7.94 8.47 17.00
N LEU A 187 -7.63 7.31 16.44
CA LEU A 187 -8.62 6.32 16.07
C LEU A 187 -8.48 5.08 16.95
N ARG A 188 -9.61 4.42 17.19
CA ARG A 188 -9.67 3.18 17.97
C ARG A 188 -9.97 2.01 17.04
N ARG A 189 -9.47 0.84 17.40
CA ARG A 189 -9.86 -0.40 16.75
C ARG A 189 -11.39 -0.52 16.80
N PRO A 190 -12.03 -0.88 15.66
CA PRO A 190 -13.46 -1.22 15.65
C PRO A 190 -13.76 -2.31 16.68
N ALA A 191 -14.88 -2.16 17.42
CA ALA A 191 -15.26 -3.10 18.47
C ALA A 191 -15.65 -4.48 17.91
N ASP A 192 -16.36 -4.47 16.78
CA ASP A 192 -16.96 -5.66 16.17
C ASP A 192 -16.28 -5.99 14.84
N LEU A 193 -14.99 -6.34 14.88
CA LEU A 193 -14.30 -6.84 13.70
C LEU A 193 -14.76 -8.27 13.38
N PRO A 194 -15.13 -8.56 12.12
CA PRO A 194 -15.30 -9.94 11.67
C PRO A 194 -14.00 -10.76 11.87
N PRO A 195 -14.07 -12.09 11.79
CA PRO A 195 -12.87 -12.92 11.82
C PRO A 195 -11.88 -12.51 10.74
N VAL A 196 -10.58 -12.55 11.07
CA VAL A 196 -9.51 -12.25 10.12
C VAL A 196 -9.61 -13.16 8.89
N GLN A 197 -9.42 -12.56 7.72
CA GLN A 197 -9.40 -13.27 6.44
C GLN A 197 -8.07 -13.05 5.74
N PHE A 198 -7.54 -14.12 5.14
CA PHE A 198 -6.29 -14.09 4.38
C PHE A 198 -6.57 -14.45 2.92
N TYR A 199 -6.16 -13.56 2.03
CA TYR A 199 -6.27 -13.72 0.58
C TYR A 199 -4.87 -13.79 -0.01
N GLU A 200 -4.52 -14.92 -0.62
CA GLU A 200 -3.18 -15.12 -1.19
C GLU A 200 -3.11 -14.90 -2.70
N GLN A 201 -4.26 -14.79 -3.36
CA GLN A 201 -4.30 -14.65 -4.81
C GLN A 201 -4.29 -13.18 -5.22
N LEU A 202 -3.44 -12.88 -6.19
CA LEU A 202 -3.33 -11.59 -6.87
C LEU A 202 -3.21 -11.84 -8.38
N ASP A 203 -3.80 -10.96 -9.19
CA ASP A 203 -3.55 -10.91 -10.62
C ASP A 203 -2.84 -9.61 -10.99
N PRO A 204 -1.56 -9.63 -11.34
CA PRO A 204 -0.80 -8.44 -11.67
C PRO A 204 -1.10 -7.84 -13.05
N ALA A 205 -2.06 -8.39 -13.80
CA ALA A 205 -2.44 -7.92 -15.14
C ALA A 205 -3.20 -6.57 -15.10
N VAL A 206 -2.68 -5.62 -14.32
CA VAL A 206 -3.16 -4.25 -14.15
C VAL A 206 -2.11 -3.28 -14.66
N PHE A 207 -2.51 -2.32 -15.50
CA PHE A 207 -1.62 -1.26 -15.99
C PHE A 207 -2.08 0.10 -15.47
N VAL A 208 -1.18 0.86 -14.90
CA VAL A 208 -1.44 2.24 -14.47
C VAL A 208 -1.00 3.19 -15.57
N LEU A 209 -1.96 3.89 -16.17
CA LEU A 209 -1.74 4.86 -17.24
C LEU A 209 -1.98 6.28 -16.71
N ARG A 210 -0.90 7.00 -16.48
CA ARG A 210 -0.98 8.42 -16.15
C ARG A 210 -1.17 9.22 -17.42
N LEU A 211 -2.29 9.90 -17.56
CA LEU A 211 -2.59 10.74 -18.71
C LEU A 211 -1.71 12.00 -18.72
N VAL A 212 -1.21 12.37 -19.88
CA VAL A 212 -0.51 13.64 -20.10
C VAL A 212 -1.13 14.38 -21.28
N PRO A 213 -1.09 15.71 -21.31
CA PRO A 213 -1.56 16.49 -22.48
C PRO A 213 -0.88 16.03 -23.76
N GLY A 214 -1.66 15.75 -24.80
CA GLY A 214 -1.17 15.26 -26.09
C GLY A 214 -0.90 13.76 -26.15
N MET A 215 -1.22 12.97 -25.12
CA MET A 215 -1.15 11.52 -25.18
C MET A 215 -2.05 10.97 -26.27
N ARG A 216 -1.52 10.05 -27.07
CA ARG A 216 -2.28 9.39 -28.16
C ARG A 216 -3.05 8.20 -27.60
N ALA A 217 -4.22 7.98 -28.17
CA ALA A 217 -5.12 6.91 -27.74
C ALA A 217 -4.66 5.49 -28.16
N ASP A 218 -3.78 5.40 -29.17
CA ASP A 218 -3.25 4.12 -29.69
C ASP A 218 -2.43 3.32 -28.67
N ILE A 219 -2.11 3.89 -27.51
CA ILE A 219 -1.53 3.14 -26.39
C ILE A 219 -2.47 2.07 -25.84
N ILE A 220 -3.79 2.34 -25.78
CA ILE A 220 -4.77 1.43 -25.15
C ILE A 220 -4.83 0.08 -25.85
N PRO A 221 -5.03 -0.02 -27.20
CA PRO A 221 -5.03 -1.32 -27.87
C PRO A 221 -3.70 -2.07 -27.77
N LEU A 222 -2.56 -1.39 -27.59
CA LEU A 222 -1.26 -2.04 -27.38
C LEU A 222 -1.19 -2.75 -26.02
N LEU A 223 -1.93 -2.32 -25.03
CA LEU A 223 -1.96 -2.91 -23.71
C LEU A 223 -2.88 -4.14 -23.63
N ALA A 224 -3.87 -4.22 -24.51
CA ALA A 224 -4.91 -5.25 -24.47
C ALA A 224 -4.40 -6.71 -24.46
N PRO A 225 -3.32 -7.10 -25.16
CA PRO A 225 -2.82 -8.46 -25.09
C PRO A 225 -2.22 -8.86 -23.75
N HIS A 226 -1.84 -7.89 -22.90
CA HIS A 226 -1.03 -8.12 -21.71
C HIS A 226 -1.77 -7.83 -20.40
N TYR A 227 -2.82 -6.99 -20.44
CA TYR A 227 -3.48 -6.51 -19.24
C TYR A 227 -4.99 -6.76 -19.29
N ARG A 228 -5.57 -7.03 -18.12
CA ARG A 228 -7.00 -7.24 -17.91
C ARG A 228 -7.72 -5.98 -17.45
N ALA A 229 -6.97 -5.06 -16.83
CA ALA A 229 -7.53 -3.82 -16.31
C ALA A 229 -6.54 -2.66 -16.46
N LEU A 230 -7.11 -1.46 -16.63
CA LEU A 230 -6.41 -0.18 -16.62
C LEU A 230 -6.78 0.61 -15.36
N VAL A 231 -5.80 1.27 -14.78
CA VAL A 231 -6.00 2.39 -13.84
C VAL A 231 -5.62 3.66 -14.59
N LEU A 232 -6.56 4.57 -14.77
CA LEU A 232 -6.36 5.83 -15.48
C LEU A 232 -6.18 6.96 -14.45
N GLU A 233 -4.94 7.41 -14.25
CA GLU A 233 -4.68 8.64 -13.51
C GLU A 233 -5.03 9.84 -14.40
N SER A 234 -6.26 10.32 -14.25
CA SER A 234 -6.86 11.36 -15.09
C SER A 234 -6.59 12.78 -14.58
N PHE A 235 -7.09 13.78 -15.30
CA PHE A 235 -6.96 15.19 -14.93
C PHE A 235 -8.10 15.64 -14.01
N GLY A 236 -7.77 16.47 -13.02
CA GLY A 236 -8.75 17.03 -12.09
C GLY A 236 -9.60 15.94 -11.43
N VAL A 237 -10.91 16.09 -11.45
CA VAL A 237 -11.86 15.14 -10.85
C VAL A 237 -12.24 13.96 -11.76
N GLY A 238 -11.60 13.79 -12.94
CA GLY A 238 -11.91 12.65 -13.82
C GLY A 238 -11.95 13.01 -15.32
N GLY A 239 -11.25 14.09 -15.75
CA GLY A 239 -11.24 14.53 -17.15
C GLY A 239 -10.52 13.58 -18.09
N LEU A 240 -11.10 13.38 -19.29
CA LEU A 240 -10.52 12.60 -20.39
C LEU A 240 -10.26 13.51 -21.60
N PRO A 241 -9.08 13.46 -22.25
CA PRO A 241 -8.78 14.28 -23.42
C PRO A 241 -9.76 14.04 -24.58
N GLY A 242 -10.28 15.14 -25.16
CA GLY A 242 -11.17 15.10 -26.32
C GLY A 242 -12.64 14.76 -26.01
N GLY A 243 -12.99 14.49 -24.76
CA GLY A 243 -14.34 14.16 -24.34
C GLY A 243 -14.91 12.93 -25.05
N GLU A 244 -16.25 12.82 -25.16
CA GLU A 244 -16.95 11.69 -25.78
C GLU A 244 -16.63 11.49 -27.28
N GLN A 245 -16.25 12.55 -27.97
CA GLN A 245 -15.91 12.51 -29.39
C GLN A 245 -14.41 12.24 -29.61
N GLY A 246 -13.64 12.16 -28.53
CA GLY A 246 -12.20 11.94 -28.59
C GLY A 246 -11.82 10.50 -28.90
N GLU A 247 -10.66 10.33 -29.52
CA GLU A 247 -10.09 9.01 -29.81
C GLU A 247 -9.85 8.20 -28.51
N MET A 248 -9.46 8.88 -27.42
CA MET A 248 -9.21 8.22 -26.12
C MET A 248 -10.49 7.56 -25.57
N PHE A 249 -11.64 8.23 -25.69
CA PHE A 249 -12.94 7.69 -25.30
C PHE A 249 -13.32 6.49 -26.17
N ALA A 250 -13.11 6.58 -27.50
CA ALA A 250 -13.42 5.50 -28.43
C ALA A 250 -12.58 4.22 -28.13
N GLU A 251 -11.29 4.38 -27.86
CA GLU A 251 -10.43 3.23 -27.49
C GLU A 251 -10.76 2.67 -26.12
N LEU A 252 -11.10 3.51 -25.15
CA LEU A 252 -11.55 3.07 -23.83
C LEU A 252 -12.87 2.27 -23.92
N ARG A 253 -13.81 2.72 -24.74
CA ARG A 253 -15.06 1.98 -25.01
C ARG A 253 -14.74 0.59 -25.57
N ARG A 254 -13.88 0.49 -26.61
CA ARG A 254 -13.46 -0.80 -27.18
C ARG A 254 -12.79 -1.71 -26.14
N TRP A 255 -11.97 -1.12 -25.27
CA TRP A 255 -11.36 -1.81 -24.15
C TRP A 255 -12.42 -2.43 -23.23
N CYS A 256 -13.39 -1.66 -22.81
CA CYS A 256 -14.48 -2.10 -21.92
C CYS A 256 -15.42 -3.11 -22.62
N ASP A 257 -15.74 -2.91 -23.89
CA ASP A 257 -16.57 -3.83 -24.71
C ASP A 257 -15.91 -5.19 -24.89
N SER A 258 -14.59 -5.25 -24.84
CA SER A 258 -13.82 -6.51 -24.84
C SER A 258 -13.86 -7.30 -23.53
N GLY A 259 -14.63 -6.83 -22.53
CA GLY A 259 -14.76 -7.46 -21.22
C GLY A 259 -13.72 -7.03 -20.18
N ARG A 260 -12.84 -6.10 -20.51
CA ARG A 260 -11.81 -5.55 -19.61
C ARG A 260 -12.38 -4.44 -18.72
N LEU A 261 -11.64 -4.14 -17.64
CA LEU A 261 -12.00 -3.10 -16.69
C LEU A 261 -11.14 -1.84 -16.84
N ALA A 262 -11.71 -0.69 -16.50
CA ALA A 262 -10.99 0.56 -16.38
C ALA A 262 -11.41 1.26 -15.08
N VAL A 263 -10.43 1.63 -14.26
CA VAL A 263 -10.65 2.38 -13.03
C VAL A 263 -10.15 3.80 -13.21
N PHE A 264 -11.01 4.78 -12.98
CA PHE A 264 -10.61 6.17 -12.97
C PHE A 264 -10.18 6.63 -11.60
N THR A 265 -9.01 7.24 -11.55
CA THR A 265 -8.48 7.97 -10.40
C THR A 265 -7.92 9.31 -10.87
N THR A 266 -7.42 10.13 -9.96
CA THR A 266 -6.87 11.44 -10.28
C THR A 266 -5.37 11.53 -10.03
N GLN A 267 -4.72 12.41 -10.77
CA GLN A 267 -3.32 12.81 -10.53
C GLN A 267 -3.18 13.79 -9.36
N VAL A 268 -4.31 14.39 -8.94
CA VAL A 268 -4.35 15.33 -7.81
C VAL A 268 -4.28 14.51 -6.52
N PRO A 269 -3.39 14.85 -5.59
CA PRO A 269 -3.16 14.00 -4.41
C PRO A 269 -4.29 14.01 -3.38
N HIS A 270 -5.19 15.00 -3.42
CA HIS A 270 -6.29 15.17 -2.47
C HIS A 270 -7.62 15.36 -3.15
N GLU A 271 -8.72 15.06 -2.41
CA GLU A 271 -10.13 15.23 -2.78
C GLU A 271 -10.66 14.18 -3.77
N GLY A 272 -9.78 13.33 -4.32
CA GLY A 272 -10.18 12.18 -5.11
C GLY A 272 -10.73 12.48 -6.50
N CYS A 273 -11.43 11.49 -7.07
CA CYS A 273 -12.05 11.48 -8.39
C CYS A 273 -13.58 11.48 -8.22
N ASP A 274 -14.29 12.22 -9.05
CA ASP A 274 -15.76 12.25 -9.14
C ASP A 274 -16.17 12.41 -10.61
N LEU A 275 -16.55 11.32 -11.25
CA LEU A 275 -16.97 11.31 -12.65
C LEU A 275 -18.31 11.99 -12.87
N ALA A 276 -19.11 12.22 -11.83
CA ALA A 276 -20.42 12.85 -11.97
C ALA A 276 -20.38 14.38 -12.11
N VAL A 277 -19.24 15.01 -11.78
CA VAL A 277 -19.09 16.48 -11.78
C VAL A 277 -19.20 17.08 -13.17
N TYR A 278 -18.55 16.47 -14.15
CA TYR A 278 -18.52 16.99 -15.53
C TYR A 278 -19.22 16.05 -16.51
N GLU A 279 -19.80 16.62 -17.57
CA GLU A 279 -20.49 15.88 -18.63
C GLU A 279 -19.56 14.80 -19.25
N VAL A 280 -18.31 15.15 -19.50
CA VAL A 280 -17.29 14.22 -20.02
C VAL A 280 -17.07 13.02 -19.09
N GLY A 281 -17.03 13.25 -17.78
CA GLY A 281 -16.88 12.20 -16.78
C GLY A 281 -18.09 11.26 -16.75
N ARG A 282 -19.31 11.82 -16.83
CA ARG A 282 -20.56 11.03 -16.84
C ARG A 282 -20.61 10.04 -17.98
N ALA A 283 -20.28 10.49 -19.20
CA ALA A 283 -20.25 9.60 -20.37
C ALA A 283 -19.26 8.44 -20.21
N VAL A 284 -18.13 8.69 -19.57
CA VAL A 284 -17.14 7.65 -19.24
C VAL A 284 -17.69 6.70 -18.19
N GLY A 285 -18.30 7.21 -17.12
CA GLY A 285 -18.90 6.41 -16.03
C GLY A 285 -20.03 5.49 -16.50
N GLU A 286 -20.72 5.82 -17.61
CA GLU A 286 -21.76 4.99 -18.23
C GLU A 286 -21.20 3.81 -19.04
N LEU A 287 -19.89 3.78 -19.33
CA LEU A 287 -19.31 2.67 -20.06
C LEU A 287 -19.30 1.39 -19.19
N PRO A 288 -19.75 0.25 -19.73
CA PRO A 288 -19.74 -0.98 -18.96
C PRO A 288 -18.31 -1.36 -18.57
N GLY A 289 -18.08 -1.58 -17.27
CA GLY A 289 -16.75 -1.97 -16.71
C GLY A 289 -15.83 -0.80 -16.40
N VAL A 290 -16.33 0.42 -16.44
CA VAL A 290 -15.69 1.56 -15.79
C VAL A 290 -16.04 1.55 -14.30
N LEU A 291 -15.05 1.83 -13.48
CA LEU A 291 -15.11 1.95 -12.03
C LEU A 291 -14.49 3.30 -11.63
N GLU A 292 -14.91 3.81 -10.53
CA GLU A 292 -14.38 5.03 -9.93
C GLU A 292 -13.61 4.73 -8.65
N ALA A 293 -12.42 5.32 -8.52
CA ALA A 293 -11.57 5.12 -7.35
C ALA A 293 -11.94 6.04 -6.17
N HIS A 294 -12.82 7.01 -6.38
CA HIS A 294 -13.16 8.01 -5.38
C HIS A 294 -11.91 8.66 -4.79
N ASP A 295 -11.76 8.66 -3.47
CA ASP A 295 -10.65 9.26 -2.72
C ASP A 295 -9.51 8.29 -2.38
N MET A 296 -9.48 7.10 -3.02
CA MET A 296 -8.41 6.12 -2.83
C MET A 296 -7.05 6.65 -3.31
N THR A 297 -5.98 6.26 -2.62
CA THR A 297 -4.62 6.51 -3.13
C THR A 297 -4.36 5.70 -4.40
N PRO A 298 -3.55 6.18 -5.36
CA PRO A 298 -3.20 5.40 -6.55
C PRO A 298 -2.56 4.05 -6.24
N GLU A 299 -1.79 3.98 -5.15
CA GLU A 299 -1.20 2.75 -4.63
C GLU A 299 -2.29 1.75 -4.22
N ALA A 300 -3.29 2.21 -3.48
CA ALA A 300 -4.43 1.38 -3.06
C ALA A 300 -5.28 0.94 -4.26
N VAL A 301 -5.57 1.85 -5.20
CA VAL A 301 -6.34 1.53 -6.42
C VAL A 301 -5.69 0.39 -7.21
N ALA A 302 -4.40 0.52 -7.52
CA ALA A 302 -3.70 -0.48 -8.32
C ALA A 302 -3.71 -1.85 -7.64
N VAL A 303 -3.42 -1.89 -6.34
CA VAL A 303 -3.31 -3.15 -5.59
C VAL A 303 -4.68 -3.76 -5.29
N LYS A 304 -5.72 -2.95 -4.98
CA LYS A 304 -7.10 -3.45 -4.82
C LYS A 304 -7.59 -4.13 -6.07
N LEU A 305 -7.29 -3.53 -7.23
CA LEU A 305 -7.67 -4.12 -8.51
C LEU A 305 -6.94 -5.43 -8.78
N MET A 306 -5.63 -5.52 -8.48
CA MET A 306 -4.87 -6.78 -8.55
C MET A 306 -5.45 -7.84 -7.61
N TRP A 307 -5.84 -7.44 -6.39
CA TRP A 307 -6.49 -8.32 -5.42
C TRP A 307 -7.85 -8.80 -5.93
N ALA A 308 -8.73 -7.92 -6.35
CA ALA A 308 -10.07 -8.27 -6.83
C ALA A 308 -10.04 -9.21 -8.05
N LEU A 309 -9.15 -8.93 -9.02
CA LEU A 309 -8.91 -9.77 -10.19
C LEU A 309 -8.35 -11.16 -9.83
N GLY A 310 -7.61 -11.26 -8.73
CA GLY A 310 -7.07 -12.52 -8.23
C GLY A 310 -8.13 -13.43 -7.60
N GLN A 311 -9.26 -12.87 -7.13
CA GLN A 311 -10.30 -13.65 -6.46
C GLN A 311 -11.25 -14.35 -7.42
N THR A 312 -11.49 -13.77 -8.61
CA THR A 312 -12.50 -14.28 -9.55
C THR A 312 -12.23 -13.89 -11.00
N GLN A 313 -12.76 -14.68 -11.93
CA GLN A 313 -12.81 -14.36 -13.36
C GLN A 313 -14.13 -13.66 -13.76
N ASN A 314 -15.11 -13.60 -12.86
CA ASN A 314 -16.38 -12.96 -13.13
C ASN A 314 -16.24 -11.43 -13.01
N ARG A 315 -16.42 -10.72 -14.12
CA ARG A 315 -16.28 -9.25 -14.20
C ARG A 315 -17.15 -8.52 -13.20
N ALA A 316 -18.42 -8.88 -13.07
CA ALA A 316 -19.34 -8.21 -12.15
C ALA A 316 -18.92 -8.39 -10.68
N GLU A 317 -18.37 -9.57 -10.36
CA GLU A 317 -17.86 -9.85 -9.02
C GLU A 317 -16.55 -9.10 -8.74
N VAL A 318 -15.66 -8.95 -9.73
CA VAL A 318 -14.46 -8.09 -9.61
C VAL A 318 -14.88 -6.64 -9.31
N MET A 319 -15.86 -6.11 -10.06
CA MET A 319 -16.38 -4.76 -9.83
C MET A 319 -16.94 -4.61 -8.42
N ARG A 320 -17.78 -5.56 -7.99
CA ARG A 320 -18.35 -5.56 -6.63
C ARG A 320 -17.25 -5.58 -5.54
N LEU A 321 -16.22 -6.42 -5.69
CA LEU A 321 -15.10 -6.48 -4.76
C LEU A 321 -14.32 -5.17 -4.72
N PHE A 322 -14.14 -4.52 -5.88
CA PHE A 322 -13.44 -3.25 -5.95
C PHE A 322 -14.25 -2.12 -5.29
N GLU A 323 -15.56 -2.06 -5.50
CA GLU A 323 -16.46 -1.05 -4.92
C GLU A 323 -16.74 -1.26 -3.42
N THR A 324 -16.51 -2.48 -2.90
CA THR A 324 -16.69 -2.76 -1.47
C THR A 324 -15.55 -2.14 -0.66
N PRO A 325 -15.83 -1.23 0.29
CA PRO A 325 -14.79 -0.62 1.12
C PRO A 325 -14.02 -1.65 1.97
N VAL A 326 -12.71 -1.49 2.05
CA VAL A 326 -11.81 -2.28 2.90
C VAL A 326 -10.95 -1.32 3.72
N GLU A 327 -10.98 -1.43 5.05
CA GLU A 327 -10.16 -0.60 5.96
C GLU A 327 -10.22 0.91 5.64
N VAL A 328 -11.40 1.42 5.32
CA VAL A 328 -11.62 2.86 5.02
C VAL A 328 -10.79 3.34 3.82
N ASP A 329 -10.61 2.51 2.82
CA ASP A 329 -9.95 2.88 1.56
C ASP A 329 -10.81 3.81 0.68
N ILE A 330 -12.12 3.87 0.93
CA ILE A 330 -13.11 4.79 0.35
C ILE A 330 -13.90 5.44 1.48
N ILE A 331 -14.12 6.77 1.41
CA ILE A 331 -14.93 7.55 2.36
C ILE A 331 -16.23 8.01 1.69
#